data_38092365fc8f3c1a2070c1fc2f546f04
#
_entry.id   38092365fc8f3c1a2070c1fc2f546f04
#
_cell.length_a   1.000
_cell.length_b   1.000
_cell.length_c   1.000
_cell.angle_alpha   90.00
_cell.angle_beta   90.00
_cell.angle_gamma   90.00
#
_symmetry.space_group_name_H-M   'P 1'
#
loop_
_entity.id
_entity.type
_entity.pdbx_description
1 polymer ?
#
loop_
_entity_poly.entity_id
_entity_poly.type
_entity_poly.pdbx_seq_one_letter_code
_entity_poly.pdbx_strand_id
1 'polypeptide(L)'
;MAITAKDVMELRKQTDCGMMECKKALTEADGNFEKAVEILRERGLATAAKKASRVAAEGMVYADYCPACKVGVVIEVNAETDFVAKNDKFVAFVKEATKVIMKQDPADVEALMACKTESGETVDEALKNLILVIKENIKVRRFVRYEGVCSAYVHGGGTHGILVNFETTNGIEAKDEFAAYGKDVAMQVAAANPSYVDEVAVPAEVVAKEKEILLAQMANDPKNANKPDAVKQKMIEGKIKKYFKENCLVDQEFVKDGDMTVGQYTAKVAKDLGGEIKVIKFTHFVKGEGLEKRSDDFAAEVASMVK
;
A
#
# COMPACT_ATOMS: atom_id res chain seq x y z
N MET A 1 13.25 2.54 -46.72
CA MET A 1 13.23 4.04 -46.70
C MET A 1 14.24 4.54 -45.69
N ALA A 2 14.86 5.71 -45.90
CA ALA A 2 15.73 6.28 -44.87
C ALA A 2 14.88 6.82 -43.74
N ILE A 3 15.10 6.30 -42.53
CA ILE A 3 14.40 6.74 -41.33
C ILE A 3 14.88 8.13 -40.93
N THR A 4 13.96 9.06 -40.85
CA THR A 4 14.26 10.45 -40.52
C THR A 4 14.19 10.70 -39.02
N ALA A 5 14.82 11.78 -38.54
CA ALA A 5 14.70 12.20 -37.15
C ALA A 5 13.25 12.53 -36.77
N LYS A 6 12.43 12.97 -37.73
CA LYS A 6 10.99 13.25 -37.54
C LYS A 6 10.19 11.97 -37.25
N ASP A 7 10.45 10.89 -37.99
CA ASP A 7 9.80 9.61 -37.79
C ASP A 7 10.11 9.05 -36.39
N VAL A 8 11.38 9.17 -35.97
CA VAL A 8 11.81 8.76 -34.61
C VAL A 8 11.12 9.58 -33.52
N MET A 9 10.98 10.91 -33.72
CA MET A 9 10.29 11.78 -32.78
C MET A 9 8.79 11.46 -32.70
N GLU A 10 8.16 11.11 -33.84
CA GLU A 10 6.76 10.77 -33.90
C GLU A 10 6.47 9.43 -33.18
N LEU A 11 7.28 8.39 -33.44
CA LEU A 11 7.16 7.13 -32.71
C LEU A 11 7.42 7.30 -31.21
N ARG A 12 8.38 8.15 -30.84
CA ARG A 12 8.63 8.50 -29.45
C ARG A 12 7.43 9.19 -28.79
N LYS A 13 6.75 10.10 -29.52
CA LYS A 13 5.55 10.78 -29.02
C LYS A 13 4.39 9.81 -28.75
N GLN A 14 4.28 8.75 -29.56
CA GLN A 14 3.25 7.72 -29.40
C GLN A 14 3.56 6.71 -28.29
N THR A 15 4.85 6.35 -28.14
CA THR A 15 5.24 5.21 -27.26
C THR A 15 5.97 5.64 -25.99
N ASP A 16 6.39 6.92 -25.90
CA ASP A 16 7.21 7.46 -24.82
C ASP A 16 8.57 6.74 -24.62
N CYS A 17 8.94 5.84 -25.52
CA CYS A 17 10.21 5.12 -25.47
C CYS A 17 11.41 6.04 -25.76
N GLY A 18 12.60 5.61 -25.36
CA GLY A 18 13.83 6.37 -25.62
C GLY A 18 14.12 6.54 -27.12
N MET A 19 14.67 7.71 -27.55
CA MET A 19 14.97 8.01 -28.98
C MET A 19 15.71 6.88 -29.68
N MET A 20 16.72 6.29 -29.02
CA MET A 20 17.52 5.22 -29.60
C MET A 20 16.73 3.92 -29.76
N GLU A 21 15.82 3.62 -28.85
CA GLU A 21 14.94 2.45 -28.96
C GLU A 21 13.94 2.62 -30.10
N CYS A 22 13.33 3.81 -30.22
CA CYS A 22 12.45 4.12 -31.33
C CYS A 22 13.18 4.04 -32.69
N LYS A 23 14.41 4.60 -32.77
CA LYS A 23 15.22 4.51 -33.98
C LYS A 23 15.52 3.06 -34.37
N LYS A 24 15.96 2.22 -33.41
CA LYS A 24 16.22 0.81 -33.64
C LYS A 24 14.99 0.06 -34.11
N ALA A 25 13.84 0.29 -33.44
CA ALA A 25 12.58 -0.35 -33.80
C ALA A 25 12.11 0.02 -35.20
N LEU A 26 12.18 1.33 -35.58
CA LEU A 26 11.85 1.77 -36.92
C LEU A 26 12.82 1.19 -37.99
N THR A 27 14.11 1.07 -37.65
CA THR A 27 15.10 0.46 -38.57
C THR A 27 14.77 -1.01 -38.83
N GLU A 28 14.43 -1.75 -37.80
CA GLU A 28 14.06 -3.18 -37.84
C GLU A 28 12.71 -3.41 -38.53
N ALA A 29 11.81 -2.43 -38.42
CA ALA A 29 10.49 -2.41 -39.06
C ALA A 29 10.51 -1.83 -40.48
N ASP A 30 11.66 -1.52 -41.06
CA ASP A 30 11.81 -0.86 -42.36
C ASP A 30 10.96 0.40 -42.52
N GLY A 31 10.79 1.17 -41.44
CA GLY A 31 9.98 2.38 -41.36
C GLY A 31 8.49 2.18 -41.16
N ASN A 32 8.01 0.94 -40.96
CA ASN A 32 6.63 0.69 -40.64
C ASN A 32 6.36 0.98 -39.14
N PHE A 33 5.51 1.94 -38.86
CA PHE A 33 5.21 2.40 -37.50
C PHE A 33 4.49 1.34 -36.63
N GLU A 34 3.49 0.63 -37.21
CA GLU A 34 2.74 -0.39 -36.49
C GLU A 34 3.67 -1.53 -36.03
N LYS A 35 4.49 -2.03 -36.99
CA LYS A 35 5.48 -3.05 -36.71
C LYS A 35 6.55 -2.57 -35.72
N ALA A 36 6.95 -1.32 -35.78
CA ALA A 36 7.88 -0.73 -34.80
C ALA A 36 7.29 -0.69 -33.38
N VAL A 37 5.99 -0.42 -33.24
CA VAL A 37 5.28 -0.49 -31.95
C VAL A 37 5.28 -1.92 -31.42
N GLU A 38 4.99 -2.92 -32.26
CA GLU A 38 5.05 -4.34 -31.88
C GLU A 38 6.44 -4.74 -31.39
N ILE A 39 7.49 -4.37 -32.12
CA ILE A 39 8.88 -4.62 -31.72
C ILE A 39 9.22 -3.96 -30.37
N LEU A 40 8.72 -2.75 -30.12
CA LEU A 40 8.92 -2.08 -28.82
C LEU A 40 8.20 -2.82 -27.69
N ARG A 41 6.98 -3.36 -27.92
CA ARG A 41 6.26 -4.19 -26.95
C ARG A 41 7.01 -5.47 -26.64
N GLU A 42 7.50 -6.19 -27.65
CA GLU A 42 8.32 -7.41 -27.46
C GLU A 42 9.61 -7.11 -26.67
N ARG A 43 10.26 -5.99 -26.94
CA ARG A 43 11.43 -5.52 -26.15
C ARG A 43 11.06 -5.15 -24.72
N GLY A 44 9.87 -4.65 -24.48
CA GLY A 44 9.32 -4.40 -23.15
C GLY A 44 9.24 -5.71 -22.34
N LEU A 45 8.68 -6.74 -22.93
CA LEU A 45 8.62 -8.10 -22.34
C LEU A 45 10.02 -8.61 -21.97
N ALA A 46 10.98 -8.56 -22.90
CA ALA A 46 12.35 -9.02 -22.68
C ALA A 46 13.08 -8.19 -21.60
N THR A 47 12.82 -6.90 -21.53
CA THR A 47 13.39 -5.99 -20.52
C THR A 47 12.84 -6.28 -19.15
N ALA A 48 11.52 -6.47 -19.03
CA ALA A 48 10.87 -6.82 -17.79
C ALA A 48 11.39 -8.16 -17.24
N ALA A 49 11.50 -9.20 -18.10
CA ALA A 49 12.04 -10.51 -17.72
C ALA A 49 13.48 -10.42 -17.18
N LYS A 50 14.35 -9.65 -17.85
CA LYS A 50 15.74 -9.45 -17.41
C LYS A 50 15.88 -8.73 -16.07
N LYS A 51 14.88 -7.92 -15.70
CA LYS A 51 14.91 -7.11 -14.48
C LYS A 51 14.16 -7.73 -13.32
N ALA A 52 13.33 -8.73 -13.56
CA ALA A 52 12.43 -9.33 -12.57
C ALA A 52 13.14 -9.87 -11.31
N SER A 53 14.43 -10.22 -11.41
CA SER A 53 15.25 -10.70 -10.29
C SER A 53 15.90 -9.61 -9.47
N ARG A 54 15.83 -8.34 -9.88
CA ARG A 54 16.44 -7.24 -9.13
C ARG A 54 15.59 -6.88 -7.92
N VAL A 55 16.27 -6.52 -6.82
CA VAL A 55 15.61 -6.06 -5.61
C VAL A 55 14.84 -4.77 -5.88
N ALA A 56 13.56 -4.78 -5.58
CA ALA A 56 12.64 -3.65 -5.72
C ALA A 56 11.88 -3.48 -4.40
N ALA A 57 12.44 -2.72 -3.48
CA ALA A 57 11.86 -2.45 -2.14
C ALA A 57 11.41 -0.99 -1.96
N GLU A 58 11.71 -0.16 -2.96
CA GLU A 58 11.23 1.22 -3.07
C GLU A 58 9.89 1.27 -3.85
N GLY A 59 9.48 2.43 -4.35
CA GLY A 59 8.18 2.62 -5.02
C GLY A 59 7.19 3.32 -4.13
N MET A 60 5.90 2.93 -4.18
CA MET A 60 4.88 3.56 -3.34
C MET A 60 3.75 2.61 -2.93
N VAL A 61 3.13 2.95 -1.81
CA VAL A 61 1.79 2.50 -1.44
C VAL A 61 0.81 3.62 -1.79
N TYR A 62 -0.31 3.26 -2.38
CA TYR A 62 -1.38 4.18 -2.72
C TYR A 62 -2.71 3.64 -2.19
N ALA A 63 -3.55 4.53 -1.68
CA ALA A 63 -4.88 4.18 -1.22
C ALA A 63 -5.88 5.21 -1.75
N ASP A 64 -7.04 4.73 -2.17
CA ASP A 64 -8.12 5.58 -2.69
C ASP A 64 -9.50 4.98 -2.36
N TYR A 65 -10.50 5.83 -2.30
CA TYR A 65 -11.88 5.46 -2.05
C TYR A 65 -12.82 6.19 -3.01
N CYS A 66 -13.68 5.43 -3.65
CA CYS A 66 -14.75 5.93 -4.51
C CYS A 66 -16.09 5.96 -3.74
N PRO A 67 -16.56 7.13 -3.26
CA PRO A 67 -17.82 7.20 -2.51
C PRO A 67 -19.04 6.77 -3.37
N ALA A 68 -19.04 7.05 -4.67
CA ALA A 68 -20.14 6.72 -5.57
C ALA A 68 -20.27 5.20 -5.79
N CYS A 69 -19.15 4.49 -5.90
CA CYS A 69 -19.14 3.03 -6.03
C CYS A 69 -19.09 2.30 -4.69
N LYS A 70 -18.84 3.01 -3.58
CA LYS A 70 -18.62 2.46 -2.24
C LYS A 70 -17.52 1.39 -2.23
N VAL A 71 -16.39 1.67 -2.89
CA VAL A 71 -15.24 0.77 -2.96
C VAL A 71 -13.97 1.51 -2.58
N GLY A 72 -13.21 0.94 -1.66
CA GLY A 72 -11.88 1.40 -1.29
C GLY A 72 -10.81 0.40 -1.69
N VAL A 73 -9.64 0.90 -2.06
CA VAL A 73 -8.48 0.08 -2.45
C VAL A 73 -7.21 0.66 -1.82
N VAL A 74 -6.35 -0.22 -1.36
CA VAL A 74 -4.94 0.08 -1.05
C VAL A 74 -4.06 -0.87 -1.84
N ILE A 75 -3.03 -0.34 -2.50
CA ILE A 75 -2.11 -1.08 -3.37
C ILE A 75 -0.66 -0.72 -3.06
N GLU A 76 0.24 -1.70 -3.15
CA GLU A 76 1.68 -1.49 -3.09
C GLU A 76 2.31 -1.86 -4.42
N VAL A 77 3.02 -0.90 -5.03
CA VAL A 77 3.80 -1.08 -6.26
C VAL A 77 5.24 -0.72 -5.95
N ASN A 78 6.13 -1.69 -6.10
CA ASN A 78 7.54 -1.53 -5.80
C ASN A 78 8.37 -1.19 -7.05
N ALA A 79 9.49 -0.49 -6.84
CA ALA A 79 10.51 -0.13 -7.82
C ALA A 79 11.90 -0.29 -7.21
N GLU A 80 12.96 -0.19 -8.03
CA GLU A 80 14.34 -0.30 -7.55
C GLU A 80 14.79 0.92 -6.75
N THR A 81 14.31 2.14 -7.13
CA THR A 81 14.71 3.41 -6.52
C THR A 81 13.53 4.25 -6.06
N ASP A 82 13.76 5.15 -5.11
CA ASP A 82 12.78 6.12 -4.62
C ASP A 82 12.48 7.24 -5.62
N PHE A 83 13.36 7.49 -6.60
CA PHE A 83 13.13 8.45 -7.68
C PHE A 83 11.92 8.05 -8.54
N VAL A 84 11.73 6.76 -8.76
CA VAL A 84 10.58 6.24 -9.54
C VAL A 84 9.27 6.56 -8.87
N ALA A 85 9.19 6.54 -7.54
CA ALA A 85 7.98 6.87 -6.80
C ALA A 85 7.45 8.29 -7.08
N LYS A 86 8.32 9.20 -7.54
CA LYS A 86 7.99 10.59 -7.91
C LYS A 86 7.79 10.77 -9.41
N ASN A 87 7.98 9.72 -10.20
CA ASN A 87 7.82 9.78 -11.66
C ASN A 87 6.33 9.79 -12.03
N ASP A 88 5.89 10.79 -12.80
CA ASP A 88 4.48 10.96 -13.17
C ASP A 88 3.87 9.73 -13.85
N LYS A 89 4.63 9.00 -14.69
CA LYS A 89 4.16 7.80 -15.38
C LYS A 89 3.97 6.63 -14.41
N PHE A 90 4.87 6.49 -13.44
CA PHE A 90 4.73 5.51 -12.39
C PHE A 90 3.50 5.78 -11.52
N VAL A 91 3.33 7.03 -11.08
CA VAL A 91 2.16 7.46 -10.30
C VAL A 91 0.86 7.27 -11.09
N ALA A 92 0.86 7.60 -12.39
CA ALA A 92 -0.30 7.39 -13.26
C ALA A 92 -0.66 5.90 -13.38
N PHE A 93 0.33 5.03 -13.57
CA PHE A 93 0.13 3.58 -13.60
C PHE A 93 -0.47 3.04 -12.29
N VAL A 94 0.06 3.47 -11.14
CA VAL A 94 -0.46 3.05 -9.82
C VAL A 94 -1.92 3.46 -9.63
N LYS A 95 -2.26 4.68 -10.00
CA LYS A 95 -3.65 5.18 -9.95
C LYS A 95 -4.57 4.44 -10.92
N GLU A 96 -4.10 4.14 -12.13
CA GLU A 96 -4.88 3.39 -13.11
C GLU A 96 -5.13 1.95 -12.63
N ALA A 97 -4.08 1.26 -12.13
CA ALA A 97 -4.23 -0.07 -11.54
C ALA A 97 -5.22 -0.05 -10.35
N THR A 98 -5.20 1.00 -9.52
CA THR A 98 -6.16 1.18 -8.43
C THR A 98 -7.60 1.28 -8.95
N LYS A 99 -7.85 2.05 -10.01
CA LYS A 99 -9.18 2.15 -10.64
C LYS A 99 -9.63 0.83 -11.24
N VAL A 100 -8.71 0.09 -11.87
CA VAL A 100 -9.00 -1.26 -12.40
C VAL A 100 -9.46 -2.19 -11.29
N ILE A 101 -8.75 -2.21 -10.14
CA ILE A 101 -9.14 -3.02 -8.97
C ILE A 101 -10.52 -2.61 -8.47
N MET A 102 -10.82 -1.30 -8.37
CA MET A 102 -12.14 -0.83 -7.95
C MET A 102 -13.27 -1.32 -8.86
N LYS A 103 -13.05 -1.30 -10.18
CA LYS A 103 -14.08 -1.57 -11.20
C LYS A 103 -14.26 -3.05 -11.48
N GLN A 104 -13.18 -3.84 -11.51
CA GLN A 104 -13.18 -5.21 -12.05
C GLN A 104 -13.02 -6.30 -10.99
N ASP A 105 -12.76 -5.91 -9.72
CA ASP A 105 -12.68 -6.82 -8.55
C ASP A 105 -11.80 -8.07 -8.79
N PRO A 106 -10.54 -7.90 -9.20
CA PRO A 106 -9.65 -9.06 -9.38
C PRO A 106 -9.38 -9.74 -8.03
N ALA A 107 -9.36 -11.08 -8.05
CA ALA A 107 -9.17 -11.89 -6.85
C ALA A 107 -7.76 -11.75 -6.25
N ASP A 108 -6.75 -11.53 -7.09
CA ASP A 108 -5.34 -11.42 -6.72
C ASP A 108 -4.54 -10.61 -7.77
N VAL A 109 -3.23 -10.50 -7.55
CA VAL A 109 -2.34 -9.75 -8.45
C VAL A 109 -2.27 -10.41 -9.84
N GLU A 110 -2.34 -11.72 -9.95
CA GLU A 110 -2.30 -12.43 -11.23
C GLU A 110 -3.56 -12.11 -12.06
N ALA A 111 -4.72 -12.17 -11.42
CA ALA A 111 -5.99 -11.77 -12.04
C ALA A 111 -5.98 -10.27 -12.43
N LEU A 112 -5.41 -9.39 -11.59
CA LEU A 112 -5.25 -7.98 -11.91
C LEU A 112 -4.42 -7.76 -13.17
N MET A 113 -3.34 -8.52 -13.37
CA MET A 113 -2.50 -8.37 -14.56
C MET A 113 -3.27 -8.66 -15.86
N ALA A 114 -4.28 -9.53 -15.84
CA ALA A 114 -5.13 -9.85 -16.98
C ALA A 114 -6.26 -8.82 -17.21
N CYS A 115 -6.58 -7.99 -16.21
CA CYS A 115 -7.62 -6.96 -16.31
C CYS A 115 -7.25 -5.87 -17.33
N LYS A 116 -8.28 -5.26 -17.93
CA LYS A 116 -8.10 -4.19 -18.91
C LYS A 116 -8.15 -2.81 -18.27
N THR A 117 -7.20 -1.96 -18.67
CA THR A 117 -7.15 -0.54 -18.36
C THR A 117 -8.19 0.25 -19.15
N GLU A 118 -8.35 1.53 -18.88
CA GLU A 118 -9.23 2.41 -19.67
C GLU A 118 -8.77 2.56 -21.13
N SER A 119 -7.48 2.39 -21.43
CA SER A 119 -6.93 2.40 -22.78
C SER A 119 -7.21 1.11 -23.58
N GLY A 120 -7.69 0.03 -22.90
CA GLY A 120 -7.98 -1.27 -23.49
C GLY A 120 -6.80 -2.26 -23.50
N GLU A 121 -5.59 -1.84 -23.13
CA GLU A 121 -4.47 -2.74 -22.88
C GLU A 121 -4.64 -3.45 -21.53
N THR A 122 -3.96 -4.57 -21.32
CA THR A 122 -3.96 -5.21 -20.00
C THR A 122 -3.06 -4.46 -19.02
N VAL A 123 -3.30 -4.62 -17.70
CA VAL A 123 -2.41 -4.06 -16.67
C VAL A 123 -0.98 -4.61 -16.81
N ASP A 124 -0.83 -5.86 -17.23
CA ASP A 124 0.45 -6.48 -17.52
C ASP A 124 1.19 -5.80 -18.69
N GLU A 125 0.46 -5.50 -19.79
CA GLU A 125 1.02 -4.75 -20.93
C GLU A 125 1.43 -3.34 -20.51
N ALA A 126 0.58 -2.62 -19.76
CA ALA A 126 0.87 -1.29 -19.23
C ALA A 126 2.11 -1.30 -18.32
N LEU A 127 2.24 -2.30 -17.43
CA LEU A 127 3.40 -2.47 -16.56
C LEU A 127 4.68 -2.70 -17.36
N LYS A 128 4.65 -3.56 -18.36
CA LYS A 128 5.81 -3.85 -19.23
C LYS A 128 6.24 -2.64 -20.04
N ASN A 129 5.27 -1.88 -20.55
CA ASN A 129 5.53 -0.60 -21.22
C ASN A 129 6.19 0.40 -20.26
N LEU A 130 5.72 0.48 -19.02
CA LEU A 130 6.32 1.33 -18.00
C LEU A 130 7.76 0.92 -17.68
N ILE A 131 8.04 -0.38 -17.52
CA ILE A 131 9.38 -0.94 -17.29
C ILE A 131 10.32 -0.61 -18.46
N LEU A 132 9.84 -0.67 -19.70
CA LEU A 132 10.63 -0.33 -20.87
C LEU A 132 11.05 1.16 -20.86
N VAL A 133 10.16 2.04 -20.42
CA VAL A 133 10.40 3.49 -20.37
C VAL A 133 11.28 3.88 -19.19
N ILE A 134 10.96 3.42 -17.99
CA ILE A 134 11.66 3.76 -16.73
C ILE A 134 12.98 3.00 -16.60
N LYS A 135 13.04 1.78 -17.14
CA LYS A 135 14.22 0.88 -17.12
C LYS A 135 14.59 0.41 -15.70
N GLU A 136 13.61 0.31 -14.81
CA GLU A 136 13.75 -0.33 -13.51
C GLU A 136 12.82 -1.55 -13.41
N ASN A 137 13.12 -2.45 -12.45
CA ASN A 137 12.19 -3.49 -12.04
C ASN A 137 11.02 -2.82 -11.31
N ILE A 138 9.82 -2.95 -11.87
CA ILE A 138 8.59 -2.44 -11.27
C ILE A 138 7.64 -3.62 -11.10
N LYS A 139 7.04 -3.75 -9.92
CA LYS A 139 6.20 -4.90 -9.59
C LYS A 139 5.00 -4.47 -8.75
N VAL A 140 3.81 -4.84 -9.16
CA VAL A 140 2.64 -4.81 -8.26
C VAL A 140 2.83 -5.95 -7.27
N ARG A 141 2.93 -5.59 -5.98
CA ARG A 141 3.22 -6.54 -4.92
C ARG A 141 1.98 -7.15 -4.31
N ARG A 142 1.07 -6.28 -3.89
CA ARG A 142 -0.15 -6.64 -3.16
C ARG A 142 -1.18 -5.53 -3.26
N PHE A 143 -2.44 -5.88 -3.10
CA PHE A 143 -3.52 -4.93 -2.90
C PHE A 143 -4.58 -5.52 -1.97
N VAL A 144 -5.43 -4.64 -1.44
CA VAL A 144 -6.65 -5.00 -0.72
C VAL A 144 -7.77 -4.11 -1.23
N ARG A 145 -8.93 -4.69 -1.44
CA ARG A 145 -10.16 -4.04 -1.84
C ARG A 145 -11.23 -4.25 -0.77
N TYR A 146 -11.89 -3.19 -0.37
CA TYR A 146 -13.02 -3.21 0.53
C TYR A 146 -14.27 -2.64 -0.13
N GLU A 147 -15.40 -3.29 0.09
CA GLU A 147 -16.71 -2.77 -0.24
C GLU A 147 -17.34 -2.07 0.96
N GLY A 148 -18.26 -1.13 0.69
CA GLY A 148 -18.93 -0.34 1.70
C GLY A 148 -18.29 1.02 1.95
N VAL A 149 -18.58 1.60 3.09
CA VAL A 149 -18.05 2.90 3.49
C VAL A 149 -16.60 2.76 3.90
N CYS A 150 -15.71 3.50 3.23
CA CYS A 150 -14.28 3.45 3.54
C CYS A 150 -13.70 4.86 3.69
N SER A 151 -12.53 4.92 4.31
CA SER A 151 -11.65 6.08 4.26
C SER A 151 -10.25 5.62 3.86
N ALA A 152 -9.65 6.34 2.92
CA ALA A 152 -8.31 6.08 2.42
C ALA A 152 -7.35 7.21 2.85
N TYR A 153 -6.13 6.85 3.22
CA TYR A 153 -5.10 7.80 3.60
C TYR A 153 -3.72 7.34 3.12
N VAL A 154 -2.98 8.27 2.53
CA VAL A 154 -1.59 8.05 2.12
C VAL A 154 -0.69 9.01 2.88
N HIS A 155 0.32 8.49 3.55
CA HIS A 155 1.28 9.27 4.32
C HIS A 155 2.68 9.21 3.71
N GLY A 156 3.46 10.28 3.92
CA GLY A 156 4.87 10.35 3.54
C GLY A 156 5.12 10.14 2.05
N GLY A 157 4.24 10.66 1.18
CA GLY A 157 4.41 10.53 -0.27
C GLY A 157 4.34 9.10 -0.79
N GLY A 158 3.60 8.22 -0.11
CA GLY A 158 3.44 6.82 -0.50
C GLY A 158 4.31 5.84 0.31
N THR A 159 4.85 6.26 1.46
CA THR A 159 5.52 5.34 2.38
C THR A 159 4.54 4.49 3.17
N HIS A 160 3.35 5.04 3.49
CA HIS A 160 2.27 4.34 4.16
C HIS A 160 0.96 4.54 3.40
N GLY A 161 0.19 3.49 3.24
CA GLY A 161 -1.16 3.54 2.70
C GLY A 161 -2.12 2.82 3.63
N ILE A 162 -3.21 3.49 3.99
CA ILE A 162 -4.19 3.01 4.94
C ILE A 162 -5.56 3.01 4.29
N LEU A 163 -6.29 1.95 4.52
CA LEU A 163 -7.70 1.81 4.15
C LEU A 163 -8.47 1.33 5.38
N VAL A 164 -9.47 2.10 5.79
CA VAL A 164 -10.35 1.77 6.92
C VAL A 164 -11.77 1.59 6.40
N ASN A 165 -12.44 0.53 6.84
CA ASN A 165 -13.82 0.22 6.48
C ASN A 165 -14.75 0.44 7.69
N PHE A 166 -15.92 1.01 7.44
CA PHE A 166 -16.89 1.40 8.44
C PHE A 166 -18.28 0.83 8.12
N GLU A 167 -19.05 0.56 9.17
CA GLU A 167 -20.51 0.53 9.12
C GLU A 167 -21.07 1.81 9.71
N THR A 168 -22.05 2.37 9.03
CA THR A 168 -22.73 3.61 9.42
C THR A 168 -24.24 3.47 9.33
N THR A 169 -24.98 4.30 10.07
CA THR A 169 -26.44 4.39 9.96
C THR A 169 -26.85 5.78 9.55
N ASN A 170 -28.11 5.93 9.13
CA ASN A 170 -28.74 7.23 8.83
C ASN A 170 -28.05 8.06 7.71
N GLY A 171 -27.20 7.44 6.88
CA GLY A 171 -26.52 8.12 5.77
C GLY A 171 -25.49 9.18 6.20
N ILE A 172 -24.96 9.07 7.42
CA ILE A 172 -24.00 10.02 7.96
C ILE A 172 -22.67 10.00 7.20
N GLU A 173 -22.37 8.93 6.48
CA GLU A 173 -21.18 8.80 5.63
C GLU A 173 -21.12 9.81 4.47
N ALA A 174 -22.25 10.46 4.12
CA ALA A 174 -22.31 11.48 3.10
C ALA A 174 -21.92 12.89 3.60
N LYS A 175 -21.68 13.04 4.92
CA LYS A 175 -21.34 14.33 5.55
C LYS A 175 -19.83 14.57 5.50
N ASP A 176 -19.42 15.83 5.33
CA ASP A 176 -18.00 16.22 5.30
C ASP A 176 -17.31 15.95 6.64
N GLU A 177 -18.03 16.06 7.74
CA GLU A 177 -17.51 15.75 9.08
C GLU A 177 -17.18 14.26 9.24
N PHE A 178 -17.95 13.37 8.59
CA PHE A 178 -17.61 11.95 8.54
C PHE A 178 -16.33 11.72 7.72
N ALA A 179 -16.17 12.41 6.60
CA ALA A 179 -14.95 12.31 5.80
C ALA A 179 -13.72 12.76 6.59
N ALA A 180 -13.85 13.84 7.39
CA ALA A 180 -12.79 14.28 8.28
C ALA A 180 -12.48 13.26 9.39
N TYR A 181 -13.51 12.69 10.03
CA TYR A 181 -13.37 11.63 11.03
C TYR A 181 -12.68 10.38 10.43
N GLY A 182 -13.13 9.91 9.28
CA GLY A 182 -12.53 8.73 8.62
C GLY A 182 -11.05 8.92 8.32
N LYS A 183 -10.66 10.13 7.88
CA LYS A 183 -9.26 10.51 7.69
C LYS A 183 -8.48 10.51 9.01
N ASP A 184 -9.08 10.98 10.09
CA ASP A 184 -8.45 11.02 11.41
C ASP A 184 -8.18 9.60 11.94
N VAL A 185 -9.14 8.68 11.78
CA VAL A 185 -8.96 7.27 12.12
C VAL A 185 -7.86 6.62 11.26
N ALA A 186 -7.82 6.91 9.96
CA ALA A 186 -6.78 6.40 9.09
C ALA A 186 -5.38 6.97 9.47
N MET A 187 -5.29 8.23 9.89
CA MET A 187 -4.06 8.82 10.42
C MET A 187 -3.63 8.16 11.75
N GLN A 188 -4.59 7.83 12.63
CA GLN A 188 -4.32 7.06 13.86
C GLN A 188 -3.66 5.72 13.52
N VAL A 189 -4.22 4.97 12.55
CA VAL A 189 -3.64 3.69 12.11
C VAL A 189 -2.20 3.88 11.60
N ALA A 190 -1.95 4.94 10.83
CA ALA A 190 -0.60 5.24 10.33
C ALA A 190 0.39 5.56 11.45
N ALA A 191 -0.05 6.29 12.48
CA ALA A 191 0.81 6.78 13.56
C ALA A 191 1.06 5.75 14.66
N ALA A 192 0.00 5.04 15.09
CA ALA A 192 0.04 4.13 16.24
C ALA A 192 0.13 2.64 15.86
N ASN A 193 0.03 2.33 14.56
CA ASN A 193 0.18 0.98 13.98
C ASN A 193 -0.54 -0.13 14.80
N PRO A 194 -1.86 -0.02 15.03
CA PRO A 194 -2.61 -1.05 15.74
C PRO A 194 -2.59 -2.37 14.96
N SER A 195 -2.68 -3.49 15.68
CA SER A 195 -2.74 -4.82 15.08
C SER A 195 -4.18 -5.31 14.89
N TYR A 196 -5.13 -4.78 15.68
CA TYR A 196 -6.52 -5.20 15.73
C TYR A 196 -7.45 -3.99 15.81
N VAL A 197 -8.72 -4.17 15.45
CA VAL A 197 -9.73 -3.11 15.58
C VAL A 197 -10.09 -2.88 17.05
N ASP A 198 -10.40 -3.97 17.76
CA ASP A 198 -10.85 -3.97 19.15
C ASP A 198 -10.37 -5.24 19.89
N GLU A 199 -10.67 -5.36 21.19
CA GLU A 199 -10.32 -6.52 22.01
C GLU A 199 -10.94 -7.83 21.49
N VAL A 200 -12.13 -7.77 20.88
CA VAL A 200 -12.84 -8.95 20.35
C VAL A 200 -12.15 -9.52 19.11
N ALA A 201 -11.52 -8.66 18.33
CA ALA A 201 -10.76 -9.04 17.14
C ALA A 201 -9.42 -9.73 17.47
N VAL A 202 -8.97 -9.69 18.74
CA VAL A 202 -7.72 -10.35 19.14
C VAL A 202 -7.95 -11.86 19.28
N PRO A 203 -7.23 -12.73 18.54
CA PRO A 203 -7.39 -14.18 18.68
C PRO A 203 -7.12 -14.66 20.10
N ALA A 204 -7.95 -15.56 20.61
CA ALA A 204 -7.83 -16.08 21.98
C ALA A 204 -6.45 -16.71 22.27
N GLU A 205 -5.84 -17.34 21.26
CA GLU A 205 -4.49 -17.89 21.33
C GLU A 205 -3.41 -16.84 21.53
N VAL A 206 -3.58 -15.65 20.95
CA VAL A 206 -2.64 -14.51 21.13
C VAL A 206 -2.75 -14.01 22.57
N VAL A 207 -3.97 -13.84 23.09
CA VAL A 207 -4.19 -13.43 24.49
C VAL A 207 -3.65 -14.48 25.46
N ALA A 208 -3.85 -15.76 25.18
CA ALA A 208 -3.32 -16.86 26.00
C ALA A 208 -1.79 -16.85 26.00
N LYS A 209 -1.17 -16.69 24.84
CA LYS A 209 0.29 -16.61 24.68
C LYS A 209 0.88 -15.42 25.43
N GLU A 210 0.26 -14.25 25.32
CA GLU A 210 0.69 -13.05 26.03
C GLU A 210 0.60 -13.25 27.57
N LYS A 211 -0.48 -13.89 28.06
CA LYS A 211 -0.60 -14.25 29.48
C LYS A 211 0.51 -15.19 29.96
N GLU A 212 0.88 -16.21 29.15
CA GLU A 212 2.00 -17.11 29.47
C GLU A 212 3.33 -16.35 29.57
N ILE A 213 3.59 -15.46 28.62
CA ILE A 213 4.80 -14.62 28.62
C ILE A 213 4.84 -13.74 29.87
N LEU A 214 3.73 -13.10 30.22
CA LEU A 214 3.61 -12.24 31.39
C LEU A 214 3.82 -13.03 32.69
N LEU A 215 3.27 -14.25 32.80
CA LEU A 215 3.49 -15.16 33.92
C LEU A 215 4.97 -15.53 34.07
N ALA A 216 5.64 -15.90 32.97
CA ALA A 216 7.05 -16.23 32.96
C ALA A 216 7.94 -15.03 33.37
N GLN A 217 7.62 -13.84 32.87
CA GLN A 217 8.31 -12.60 33.28
C GLN A 217 8.15 -12.33 34.78
N MET A 218 6.94 -12.52 35.32
CA MET A 218 6.68 -12.31 36.76
C MET A 218 7.38 -13.35 37.64
N ALA A 219 7.47 -14.60 37.19
CA ALA A 219 8.19 -15.65 37.92
C ALA A 219 9.71 -15.36 37.99
N ASN A 220 10.27 -14.75 36.94
CA ASN A 220 11.68 -14.39 36.86
C ASN A 220 12.01 -13.04 37.52
N ASP A 221 11.03 -12.25 37.91
CA ASP A 221 11.24 -10.97 38.61
C ASP A 221 11.23 -11.19 40.15
N PRO A 222 12.38 -10.99 40.85
CA PRO A 222 12.44 -11.18 42.29
C PRO A 222 11.42 -10.37 43.09
N LYS A 223 10.98 -9.21 42.56
CA LYS A 223 9.96 -8.35 43.20
C LYS A 223 8.57 -8.93 43.13
N ASN A 224 8.32 -9.80 42.17
CA ASN A 224 7.01 -10.37 41.90
C ASN A 224 6.88 -11.87 42.20
N ALA A 225 8.01 -12.60 42.22
CA ALA A 225 8.06 -14.05 42.39
C ALA A 225 7.33 -14.52 43.65
N ASN A 226 7.45 -13.78 44.73
CA ASN A 226 6.90 -14.14 46.07
C ASN A 226 5.48 -13.55 46.32
N LYS A 227 4.85 -12.89 45.34
CA LYS A 227 3.49 -12.34 45.53
C LYS A 227 2.45 -13.45 45.49
N PRO A 228 1.34 -13.32 46.29
CA PRO A 228 0.23 -14.25 46.21
C PRO A 228 -0.36 -14.36 44.80
N ASP A 229 -0.82 -15.55 44.41
CA ASP A 229 -1.34 -15.80 43.06
C ASP A 229 -2.49 -14.88 42.65
N ALA A 230 -3.40 -14.55 43.60
CA ALA A 230 -4.47 -13.57 43.34
C ALA A 230 -3.94 -12.17 42.97
N VAL A 231 -2.80 -11.76 43.54
CA VAL A 231 -2.15 -10.48 43.18
C VAL A 231 -1.50 -10.58 41.83
N LYS A 232 -0.81 -11.69 41.53
CA LYS A 232 -0.23 -11.94 40.21
C LYS A 232 -1.31 -11.90 39.14
N GLN A 233 -2.47 -12.53 39.38
CA GLN A 233 -3.57 -12.56 38.43
C GLN A 233 -4.10 -11.14 38.09
N LYS A 234 -4.34 -10.31 39.11
CA LYS A 234 -4.74 -8.92 38.91
C LYS A 234 -3.70 -8.10 38.14
N MET A 235 -2.42 -8.35 38.41
CA MET A 235 -1.34 -7.68 37.66
C MET A 235 -1.33 -8.10 36.18
N ILE A 236 -1.57 -9.39 35.89
CA ILE A 236 -1.67 -9.90 34.51
C ILE A 236 -2.86 -9.28 33.81
N GLU A 237 -4.04 -9.24 34.45
CA GLU A 237 -5.22 -8.57 33.90
C GLU A 237 -4.95 -7.10 33.55
N GLY A 238 -4.25 -6.38 34.44
CA GLY A 238 -3.84 -5.00 34.18
C GLY A 238 -2.87 -4.88 33.00
N LYS A 239 -1.92 -5.81 32.86
CA LYS A 239 -0.99 -5.83 31.72
C LYS A 239 -1.69 -6.22 30.41
N ILE A 240 -2.65 -7.14 30.43
CA ILE A 240 -3.46 -7.48 29.24
C ILE A 240 -4.32 -6.29 28.80
N LYS A 241 -4.91 -5.54 29.74
CA LYS A 241 -5.61 -4.29 29.40
C LYS A 241 -4.66 -3.27 28.74
N LYS A 242 -3.42 -3.21 29.20
CA LYS A 242 -2.40 -2.35 28.58
C LYS A 242 -2.06 -2.84 27.16
N TYR A 243 -1.93 -4.16 26.98
CA TYR A 243 -1.72 -4.76 25.65
C TYR A 243 -2.84 -4.36 24.67
N PHE A 244 -4.14 -4.43 25.10
CA PHE A 244 -5.24 -4.00 24.25
C PHE A 244 -5.17 -2.51 23.93
N LYS A 245 -4.87 -1.64 24.92
CA LYS A 245 -4.67 -0.21 24.69
C LYS A 245 -3.56 0.11 23.69
N GLU A 246 -2.53 -0.72 23.59
CA GLU A 246 -1.43 -0.52 22.66
C GLU A 246 -1.72 -1.11 21.27
N ASN A 247 -2.49 -2.21 21.20
CA ASN A 247 -2.66 -2.98 19.96
C ASN A 247 -4.04 -2.90 19.33
N CYS A 248 -5.07 -2.44 20.05
CA CYS A 248 -6.43 -2.33 19.53
C CYS A 248 -6.76 -0.88 19.19
N LEU A 249 -7.11 -0.62 17.93
CA LEU A 249 -7.33 0.72 17.39
C LEU A 249 -8.31 1.55 18.25
N VAL A 250 -9.46 0.97 18.61
CA VAL A 250 -10.50 1.72 19.36
C VAL A 250 -10.11 2.02 20.81
N ASP A 251 -9.17 1.25 21.38
CA ASP A 251 -8.71 1.38 22.76
C ASP A 251 -7.46 2.30 22.88
N GLN A 252 -6.79 2.59 21.74
CA GLN A 252 -5.65 3.49 21.72
C GLN A 252 -6.04 4.93 22.08
N GLU A 253 -5.15 5.64 22.76
CA GLU A 253 -5.24 7.07 22.93
C GLU A 253 -5.23 7.77 21.57
N PHE A 254 -6.16 8.71 21.35
CA PHE A 254 -6.29 9.37 20.06
C PHE A 254 -5.13 10.35 19.84
N VAL A 255 -4.38 10.21 18.77
CA VAL A 255 -3.15 10.97 18.51
C VAL A 255 -3.36 12.49 18.41
N LYS A 256 -4.59 12.95 18.13
CA LYS A 256 -4.91 14.38 18.09
C LYS A 256 -5.44 14.93 19.42
N ASP A 257 -5.90 14.04 20.30
CA ASP A 257 -6.46 14.40 21.61
C ASP A 257 -6.26 13.21 22.57
N GLY A 258 -5.16 13.26 23.34
CA GLY A 258 -4.77 12.19 24.26
C GLY A 258 -5.70 12.00 25.47
N ASP A 259 -6.68 12.92 25.69
CA ASP A 259 -7.64 12.80 26.78
C ASP A 259 -8.78 11.81 26.46
N MET A 260 -8.85 11.32 25.22
CA MET A 260 -9.86 10.34 24.79
C MET A 260 -9.25 9.20 23.98
N THR A 261 -9.95 8.05 23.97
CA THR A 261 -9.62 6.96 23.07
C THR A 261 -10.25 7.18 21.68
N VAL A 262 -9.75 6.43 20.67
CA VAL A 262 -10.36 6.41 19.33
C VAL A 262 -11.83 5.99 19.40
N GLY A 263 -12.18 5.02 20.27
CA GLY A 263 -13.56 4.59 20.48
C GLY A 263 -14.45 5.71 21.07
N GLN A 264 -13.92 6.49 22.03
CA GLN A 264 -14.64 7.65 22.59
C GLN A 264 -14.81 8.75 21.52
N TYR A 265 -13.78 9.02 20.72
CA TYR A 265 -13.87 9.93 19.58
C TYR A 265 -14.92 9.48 18.57
N THR A 266 -14.92 8.18 18.21
CA THR A 266 -15.92 7.57 17.32
C THR A 266 -17.35 7.77 17.84
N ALA A 267 -17.59 7.47 19.14
CA ALA A 267 -18.90 7.63 19.76
C ALA A 267 -19.37 9.09 19.79
N LYS A 268 -18.45 10.04 20.05
CA LYS A 268 -18.73 11.47 20.01
C LYS A 268 -19.17 11.91 18.61
N VAL A 269 -18.37 11.58 17.58
CA VAL A 269 -18.69 11.96 16.19
C VAL A 269 -20.00 11.30 15.73
N ALA A 270 -20.22 10.03 16.03
CA ALA A 270 -21.47 9.35 15.70
C ALA A 270 -22.69 10.08 16.28
N LYS A 271 -22.62 10.49 17.56
CA LYS A 271 -23.67 11.27 18.23
C LYS A 271 -23.88 12.64 17.56
N ASP A 272 -22.80 13.36 17.28
CA ASP A 272 -22.86 14.70 16.68
C ASP A 272 -23.46 14.65 15.27
N LEU A 273 -23.23 13.56 14.53
CA LEU A 273 -23.78 13.32 13.20
C LEU A 273 -25.21 12.74 13.23
N GLY A 274 -25.68 12.26 14.35
CA GLY A 274 -27.04 11.70 14.51
C GLY A 274 -27.19 10.29 13.95
N GLY A 275 -26.13 9.48 14.02
CA GLY A 275 -26.13 8.08 13.58
C GLY A 275 -25.19 7.24 14.42
N GLU A 276 -24.88 6.05 13.93
CA GLU A 276 -23.91 5.13 14.52
C GLU A 276 -22.71 4.96 13.57
N ILE A 277 -21.53 4.78 14.14
CA ILE A 277 -20.29 4.47 13.42
C ILE A 277 -19.64 3.28 14.11
N LYS A 278 -19.27 2.27 13.31
CA LYS A 278 -18.45 1.15 13.74
C LYS A 278 -17.28 0.97 12.79
N VAL A 279 -16.07 0.90 13.33
CA VAL A 279 -14.89 0.49 12.57
C VAL A 279 -14.94 -1.02 12.43
N ILE A 280 -14.93 -1.54 11.19
CA ILE A 280 -15.06 -2.97 10.91
C ILE A 280 -13.70 -3.63 10.73
N LYS A 281 -12.87 -3.03 9.90
CA LYS A 281 -11.52 -3.51 9.59
C LYS A 281 -10.68 -2.39 9.01
N PHE A 282 -9.38 -2.60 9.01
CA PHE A 282 -8.43 -1.72 8.34
C PHE A 282 -7.30 -2.53 7.71
N THR A 283 -6.63 -1.91 6.76
CA THR A 283 -5.36 -2.39 6.21
C THR A 283 -4.36 -1.25 6.25
N HIS A 284 -3.17 -1.54 6.73
CA HIS A 284 -2.02 -0.65 6.71
C HIS A 284 -0.89 -1.32 5.95
N PHE A 285 -0.52 -0.76 4.79
CA PHE A 285 0.65 -1.16 4.05
C PHE A 285 1.78 -0.17 4.28
N VAL A 286 2.95 -0.70 4.59
CA VAL A 286 4.21 0.06 4.65
C VAL A 286 5.04 -0.34 3.43
N LYS A 287 5.51 0.66 2.70
CA LYS A 287 6.33 0.47 1.48
C LYS A 287 7.54 -0.41 1.78
N GLY A 288 7.72 -1.50 1.02
CA GLY A 288 8.86 -2.40 1.13
C GLY A 288 8.94 -3.20 2.43
N GLU A 289 7.88 -3.21 3.25
CA GLU A 289 7.84 -3.97 4.49
C GLU A 289 8.12 -5.47 4.24
N GLY A 290 9.09 -6.02 4.98
CA GLY A 290 9.48 -7.43 4.85
C GLY A 290 10.24 -7.79 3.56
N LEU A 291 10.54 -6.82 2.69
CA LEU A 291 11.42 -7.01 1.55
C LEU A 291 12.88 -6.76 1.93
N GLU A 292 13.77 -7.54 1.32
CA GLU A 292 15.21 -7.27 1.39
C GLU A 292 15.49 -5.91 0.76
N LYS A 293 16.20 -5.04 1.49
CA LYS A 293 16.62 -3.74 0.98
C LYS A 293 17.99 -3.87 0.34
N ARG A 294 18.20 -3.19 -0.77
CA ARG A 294 19.53 -3.06 -1.37
C ARG A 294 20.44 -2.39 -0.36
N SER A 295 21.50 -3.07 0.04
CA SER A 295 22.59 -2.46 0.81
C SER A 295 23.49 -1.73 -0.17
N ASP A 296 23.31 -0.42 -0.30
CA ASP A 296 24.24 0.42 -1.07
C ASP A 296 25.54 0.56 -0.26
N ASP A 297 26.50 -0.33 -0.51
CA ASP A 297 27.86 -0.13 -0.05
C ASP A 297 28.57 0.82 -1.04
N PHE A 298 28.29 2.12 -0.86
CA PHE A 298 28.84 3.19 -1.68
C PHE A 298 30.36 3.14 -1.76
N ALA A 299 31.03 2.70 -0.69
CA ALA A 299 32.48 2.55 -0.66
C ALA A 299 32.95 1.42 -1.58
N ALA A 300 32.25 0.29 -1.61
CA ALA A 300 32.56 -0.82 -2.50
C ALA A 300 32.23 -0.49 -3.97
N GLU A 301 31.16 0.26 -4.23
CA GLU A 301 30.77 0.70 -5.57
C GLU A 301 31.80 1.68 -6.14
N VAL A 302 32.23 2.69 -5.38
CA VAL A 302 33.32 3.61 -5.77
C VAL A 302 34.63 2.86 -5.97
N ALA A 303 34.99 1.91 -5.09
CA ALA A 303 36.20 1.12 -5.27
C ALA A 303 36.18 0.23 -6.53
N SER A 304 34.99 -0.21 -6.99
CA SER A 304 34.83 -0.96 -8.24
C SER A 304 34.93 -0.10 -9.50
N MET A 305 34.62 1.20 -9.39
CA MET A 305 34.70 2.18 -10.52
C MET A 305 36.14 2.73 -10.73
N VAL A 306 37.01 2.58 -9.75
CA VAL A 306 38.40 3.09 -9.76
C VAL A 306 39.39 2.01 -10.23
N LYS A 307 38.93 0.79 -10.49
CA LYS A 307 39.70 -0.27 -11.14
C LYS A 307 39.40 -0.32 -12.65
#